data_73530f27799c65db64ae02aa92a67346
#
_entry.id   73530f27799c65db64ae02aa92a67346
#
_cell.length_a   1.000
_cell.length_b   1.000
_cell.length_c   1.000
_cell.angle_alpha   90.00
_cell.angle_beta   90.00
_cell.angle_gamma   90.00
#
_symmetry.space_group_name_H-M   'P 1'
#
loop_
_entity.id
_entity.type
_entity.pdbx_description
1 polymer ?
#
loop_
_entity_poly.entity_id
_entity_poly.type
_entity_poly.pdbx_seq_one_letter_code
_entity_poly.pdbx_strand_id
1 'polypeptide(L)'
;MRTIFLLAIGIFVALIVYVRLAPNDADSVHVQAQVRGPGDYPSAGGFTAVRQITAAPADVLTVITQVAMDTDRTTVLDGTVEDGMITFVTRSKVVGFPDYTTVSILPAGADGLDNEGPLLMINARLRYGQSDMGVNKRRVLGWLSALGPLTVVVDQDTPST
;
A
#
# COMPACT_ATOMS: atom_id res chain seq x y z
N MET A 1 36.21 -18.98 17.00
CA MET A 1 35.39 -17.77 17.14
C MET A 1 35.47 -16.89 15.89
N ARG A 2 36.66 -16.51 15.38
CA ARG A 2 36.81 -15.66 14.17
C ARG A 2 36.15 -16.27 12.92
N THR A 3 36.30 -17.59 12.70
CA THR A 3 35.70 -18.29 11.55
C THR A 3 34.16 -18.30 11.59
N ILE A 4 33.60 -18.55 12.78
CA ILE A 4 32.12 -18.55 12.98
C ILE A 4 31.58 -17.14 12.74
N PHE A 5 32.27 -16.10 13.20
CA PHE A 5 31.88 -14.72 12.99
C PHE A 5 31.89 -14.33 11.49
N LEU A 6 32.95 -14.72 10.76
CA LEU A 6 33.00 -14.46 9.31
C LEU A 6 31.94 -15.23 8.54
N LEU A 7 31.61 -16.45 8.95
CA LEU A 7 30.54 -17.23 8.35
C LEU A 7 29.16 -16.55 8.57
N ALA A 8 28.92 -16.06 9.79
CA ALA A 8 27.67 -15.35 10.11
C ALA A 8 27.52 -14.07 9.27
N ILE A 9 28.60 -13.30 9.09
CA ILE A 9 28.59 -12.12 8.20
C ILE A 9 28.30 -12.53 6.75
N GLY A 10 28.95 -13.60 6.26
CA GLY A 10 28.71 -14.09 4.91
C GLY A 10 27.26 -14.49 4.66
N ILE A 11 26.65 -15.21 5.60
CA ILE A 11 25.22 -15.58 5.54
C ILE A 11 24.33 -14.34 5.56
N PHE A 12 24.63 -13.36 6.42
CA PHE A 12 23.86 -12.13 6.52
C PHE A 12 23.92 -11.31 5.22
N VAL A 13 25.10 -11.18 4.62
CA VAL A 13 25.27 -10.51 3.33
C VAL A 13 24.52 -11.25 2.23
N ALA A 14 24.65 -12.58 2.19
CA ALA A 14 23.92 -13.41 1.20
C ALA A 14 22.40 -13.23 1.33
N LEU A 15 21.87 -13.17 2.55
CA LEU A 15 20.45 -12.91 2.81
C LEU A 15 20.02 -11.53 2.29
N ILE A 16 20.80 -10.48 2.54
CA ILE A 16 20.53 -9.13 2.03
C ILE A 16 20.50 -9.14 0.50
N VAL A 17 21.50 -9.77 -0.12
CA VAL A 17 21.58 -9.87 -1.58
C VAL A 17 20.35 -10.62 -2.13
N TYR A 18 20.01 -11.75 -1.52
CA TYR A 18 18.81 -12.53 -1.90
C TYR A 18 17.53 -11.68 -1.83
N VAL A 19 17.29 -11.00 -0.71
CA VAL A 19 16.09 -10.15 -0.54
C VAL A 19 16.03 -9.01 -1.57
N ARG A 20 17.18 -8.42 -1.90
CA ARG A 20 17.25 -7.34 -2.89
C ARG A 20 17.04 -7.80 -4.32
N LEU A 21 17.51 -9.00 -4.66
CA LEU A 21 17.42 -9.57 -6.01
C LEU A 21 16.21 -10.47 -6.21
N ALA A 22 15.53 -10.89 -5.12
CA ALA A 22 14.34 -11.72 -5.21
C ALA A 22 13.27 -11.03 -6.09
N PRO A 23 12.79 -11.70 -7.15
CA PRO A 23 11.78 -11.13 -8.04
C PRO A 23 10.49 -10.85 -7.26
N ASN A 24 9.81 -9.76 -7.61
CA ASN A 24 8.46 -9.51 -7.16
C ASN A 24 7.53 -10.20 -8.17
N ASP A 25 6.76 -11.16 -7.70
CA ASP A 25 5.76 -11.84 -8.50
C ASP A 25 4.51 -10.92 -8.57
N ALA A 26 4.38 -10.21 -9.69
CA ALA A 26 3.29 -9.25 -9.89
C ALA A 26 1.93 -9.96 -9.83
N ASP A 27 1.79 -11.12 -10.47
CA ASP A 27 0.53 -11.86 -10.55
C ASP A 27 -0.02 -12.25 -9.17
N SER A 28 0.88 -12.56 -8.23
CA SER A 28 0.48 -12.92 -6.86
C SER A 28 0.24 -11.71 -5.95
N VAL A 29 0.77 -10.55 -6.32
CA VAL A 29 0.76 -9.35 -5.46
C VAL A 29 -0.21 -8.30 -5.94
N HIS A 30 -0.38 -8.14 -7.26
CA HIS A 30 -1.33 -7.22 -7.87
C HIS A 30 -2.76 -7.80 -7.81
N VAL A 31 -3.30 -7.87 -6.61
CA VAL A 31 -4.63 -8.44 -6.34
C VAL A 31 -5.44 -7.47 -5.50
N GLN A 32 -6.76 -7.43 -5.78
CA GLN A 32 -7.68 -6.64 -4.99
C GLN A 32 -7.72 -7.20 -3.56
N ALA A 33 -7.40 -6.35 -2.59
CA ALA A 33 -7.56 -6.72 -1.18
C ALA A 33 -9.05 -6.84 -0.82
N GLN A 34 -9.34 -7.49 0.30
CA GLN A 34 -10.71 -7.59 0.81
C GLN A 34 -11.36 -6.19 0.85
N VAL A 35 -12.46 -6.06 0.14
CA VAL A 35 -13.23 -4.81 0.08
C VAL A 35 -13.79 -4.47 1.47
N ARG A 36 -13.70 -3.21 1.84
CA ARG A 36 -14.16 -2.67 3.13
C ARG A 36 -14.81 -1.31 2.91
N GLY A 37 -15.72 -0.94 3.79
CA GLY A 37 -16.28 0.40 3.87
C GLY A 37 -15.25 1.47 4.24
N PRO A 38 -15.60 2.76 4.19
CA PRO A 38 -14.74 3.85 4.61
C PRO A 38 -14.19 3.61 6.03
N GLY A 39 -12.90 3.88 6.26
CA GLY A 39 -12.27 3.69 7.56
C GLY A 39 -10.79 3.31 7.48
N ASP A 40 -10.23 3.08 8.67
CA ASP A 40 -8.83 2.69 8.90
C ASP A 40 -8.78 1.30 9.51
N TYR A 41 -8.02 0.40 8.89
CA TYR A 41 -7.94 -1.01 9.27
C TYR A 41 -6.47 -1.42 9.49
N PRO A 42 -5.95 -1.23 10.73
CA PRO A 42 -4.60 -1.65 11.06
C PRO A 42 -4.50 -3.18 11.16
N SER A 43 -3.35 -3.72 10.77
CA SER A 43 -2.96 -5.11 10.97
C SER A 43 -1.51 -5.19 11.44
N ALA A 44 -1.07 -6.35 11.92
CA ALA A 44 0.29 -6.50 12.43
C ALA A 44 1.37 -6.18 11.38
N GLY A 45 1.16 -6.62 10.14
CA GLY A 45 2.10 -6.42 9.03
C GLY A 45 1.62 -5.44 7.96
N GLY A 46 0.65 -4.56 8.27
CA GLY A 46 0.13 -3.67 7.25
C GLY A 46 -0.92 -2.67 7.74
N PHE A 47 -1.50 -1.97 6.78
CA PHE A 47 -2.54 -0.98 7.04
C PHE A 47 -3.40 -0.80 5.79
N THR A 48 -4.72 -0.86 5.97
CA THR A 48 -5.67 -0.52 4.90
C THR A 48 -6.41 0.75 5.29
N ALA A 49 -6.53 1.66 4.35
CA ALA A 49 -7.37 2.84 4.49
C ALA A 49 -8.36 2.92 3.32
N VAL A 50 -9.60 3.27 3.62
CA VAL A 50 -10.64 3.50 2.62
C VAL A 50 -11.22 4.89 2.82
N ARG A 51 -11.31 5.66 1.74
CA ARG A 51 -11.78 7.05 1.74
C ARG A 51 -12.78 7.27 0.61
N GLN A 52 -13.75 8.11 0.87
CA GLN A 52 -14.59 8.64 -0.22
C GLN A 52 -13.76 9.61 -1.07
N ILE A 53 -13.87 9.50 -2.39
CA ILE A 53 -13.24 10.46 -3.30
C ILE A 53 -14.20 11.59 -3.66
N THR A 54 -13.64 12.76 -3.87
CA THR A 54 -14.39 14.00 -4.18
C THR A 54 -14.12 14.49 -5.61
N ALA A 55 -13.29 13.77 -6.34
CA ALA A 55 -12.89 14.07 -7.72
C ALA A 55 -13.04 12.83 -8.61
N ALA A 56 -12.82 12.98 -9.90
CA ALA A 56 -12.85 11.84 -10.81
C ALA A 56 -11.85 10.75 -10.41
N PRO A 57 -12.20 9.46 -10.47
CA PRO A 57 -11.32 8.34 -10.10
C PRO A 57 -9.94 8.39 -10.74
N ALA A 58 -9.87 8.71 -12.04
CA ALA A 58 -8.62 8.81 -12.78
C ALA A 58 -7.71 9.93 -12.25
N ASP A 59 -8.29 11.08 -11.86
CA ASP A 59 -7.52 12.19 -11.30
C ASP A 59 -6.92 11.81 -9.93
N VAL A 60 -7.72 11.16 -9.08
CA VAL A 60 -7.27 10.68 -7.76
C VAL A 60 -6.14 9.66 -7.92
N LEU A 61 -6.29 8.68 -8.84
CA LEU A 61 -5.24 7.69 -9.13
C LEU A 61 -3.98 8.33 -9.71
N THR A 62 -4.12 9.33 -10.56
CA THR A 62 -2.97 10.06 -11.13
C THR A 62 -2.20 10.78 -10.03
N VAL A 63 -2.89 11.50 -9.15
CA VAL A 63 -2.23 12.24 -8.06
C VAL A 63 -1.58 11.29 -7.07
N ILE A 64 -2.26 10.22 -6.65
CA ILE A 64 -1.65 9.27 -5.70
C ILE A 64 -0.48 8.52 -6.32
N THR A 65 -0.51 8.25 -7.62
CA THR A 65 0.63 7.65 -8.33
C THR A 65 1.84 8.59 -8.26
N GLN A 66 1.65 9.89 -8.50
CA GLN A 66 2.72 10.87 -8.37
C GLN A 66 3.28 10.91 -6.94
N VAL A 67 2.41 10.98 -5.93
CA VAL A 67 2.79 10.96 -4.51
C VAL A 67 3.58 9.70 -4.15
N ALA A 68 3.14 8.55 -4.67
CA ALA A 68 3.84 7.28 -4.45
C ALA A 68 5.22 7.28 -5.12
N MET A 69 5.34 7.77 -6.34
CA MET A 69 6.61 7.84 -7.07
C MET A 69 7.59 8.84 -6.47
N ASP A 70 7.09 9.90 -5.83
CA ASP A 70 7.92 10.87 -5.07
C ASP A 70 8.36 10.29 -3.70
N THR A 71 7.80 9.16 -3.28
CA THR A 71 8.22 8.46 -2.06
C THR A 71 9.52 7.69 -2.32
N ASP A 72 10.54 7.95 -1.51
CA ASP A 72 11.84 7.27 -1.62
C ASP A 72 11.73 5.76 -1.82
N ARG A 73 12.49 5.21 -2.77
CA ARG A 73 12.61 3.77 -3.04
C ARG A 73 11.27 3.07 -3.36
N THR A 74 10.35 3.83 -3.92
CA THR A 74 9.06 3.34 -4.38
C THR A 74 9.04 3.29 -5.91
N THR A 75 8.52 2.22 -6.46
CA THR A 75 8.33 2.03 -7.92
C THR A 75 6.97 1.37 -8.16
N VAL A 76 6.40 1.59 -9.35
CA VAL A 76 5.25 0.80 -9.80
C VAL A 76 5.70 -0.64 -10.01
N LEU A 77 4.93 -1.58 -9.52
CA LEU A 77 5.09 -3.00 -9.77
C LEU A 77 4.19 -3.45 -10.92
N ASP A 78 2.92 -3.06 -10.89
CA ASP A 78 1.93 -3.44 -11.90
C ASP A 78 0.69 -2.53 -11.84
N GLY A 79 -0.10 -2.54 -12.91
CA GLY A 79 -1.34 -1.78 -13.06
C GLY A 79 -1.14 -0.35 -13.54
N THR A 80 -2.24 0.25 -13.98
CA THR A 80 -2.29 1.61 -14.53
C THR A 80 -3.48 2.41 -13.97
N VAL A 81 -3.53 3.69 -14.26
CA VAL A 81 -4.68 4.54 -13.92
C VAL A 81 -5.94 4.04 -14.62
N GLU A 82 -5.81 3.59 -15.87
CA GLU A 82 -6.91 3.09 -16.69
C GLU A 82 -7.51 1.78 -16.13
N ASP A 83 -6.67 0.94 -15.52
CA ASP A 83 -7.11 -0.31 -14.88
C ASP A 83 -7.87 -0.06 -13.56
N GLY A 84 -7.79 1.14 -13.02
CA GLY A 84 -8.41 1.49 -11.74
C GLY A 84 -7.69 0.90 -10.52
N MET A 85 -6.56 0.22 -10.72
CA MET A 85 -5.75 -0.40 -9.66
C MET A 85 -4.27 -0.36 -10.00
N ILE A 86 -3.43 0.06 -9.04
CA ILE A 86 -1.98 0.14 -9.20
C ILE A 86 -1.32 -0.44 -7.94
N THR A 87 -0.31 -1.28 -8.12
CA THR A 87 0.50 -1.81 -7.03
C THR A 87 1.90 -1.25 -7.08
N PHE A 88 2.34 -0.72 -5.96
CA PHE A 88 3.68 -0.18 -5.76
C PHE A 88 4.50 -1.12 -4.87
N VAL A 89 5.81 -1.14 -5.10
CA VAL A 89 6.78 -1.73 -4.19
C VAL A 89 7.65 -0.63 -3.59
N THR A 90 7.69 -0.56 -2.25
CA THR A 90 8.59 0.33 -1.51
C THR A 90 9.62 -0.49 -0.77
N ARG A 91 10.91 -0.17 -0.93
CA ARG A 91 12.00 -0.93 -0.30
C ARG A 91 12.52 -0.23 0.95
N SER A 92 12.76 -1.00 2.02
CA SER A 92 13.35 -0.47 3.24
C SER A 92 14.76 0.10 3.00
N LYS A 93 15.14 1.15 3.76
CA LYS A 93 16.38 1.90 3.55
C LYS A 93 17.64 1.04 3.71
N VAL A 94 17.70 0.18 4.71
CA VAL A 94 18.91 -0.56 5.08
C VAL A 94 19.03 -1.88 4.33
N VAL A 95 18.05 -2.76 4.51
CA VAL A 95 18.10 -4.13 3.98
C VAL A 95 17.50 -4.22 2.57
N GLY A 96 16.56 -3.34 2.24
CA GLY A 96 15.85 -3.37 0.96
C GLY A 96 14.65 -4.32 0.96
N PHE A 97 14.10 -4.66 2.14
CA PHE A 97 12.86 -5.43 2.23
C PHE A 97 11.74 -4.74 1.46
N PRO A 98 11.08 -5.44 0.55
CA PRO A 98 9.96 -4.89 -0.19
C PRO A 98 8.67 -4.97 0.64
N ASP A 99 7.95 -3.85 0.68
CA ASP A 99 6.56 -3.76 1.09
C ASP A 99 5.72 -3.45 -0.12
N TYR A 100 4.52 -3.99 -0.20
CA TYR A 100 3.61 -3.75 -1.29
C TYR A 100 2.49 -2.80 -0.86
N THR A 101 2.13 -1.87 -1.73
CA THR A 101 0.98 -1.00 -1.54
C THR A 101 0.11 -1.04 -2.79
N THR A 102 -1.07 -1.64 -2.67
CA THR A 102 -2.08 -1.65 -3.73
C THR A 102 -3.06 -0.51 -3.49
N VAL A 103 -3.22 0.33 -4.48
CA VAL A 103 -4.19 1.41 -4.53
C VAL A 103 -5.25 1.01 -5.54
N SER A 104 -6.53 1.08 -5.18
CA SER A 104 -7.63 0.72 -6.08
C SER A 104 -8.83 1.64 -5.89
N ILE A 105 -9.57 1.83 -6.97
CA ILE A 105 -10.89 2.47 -6.94
C ILE A 105 -11.95 1.39 -6.80
N LEU A 106 -12.77 1.49 -5.77
CA LEU A 106 -13.95 0.65 -5.59
C LEU A 106 -15.16 1.41 -6.16
N PRO A 107 -15.92 0.82 -7.07
CA PRO A 107 -17.15 1.46 -7.57
C PRO A 107 -18.21 1.57 -6.47
N ALA A 108 -19.22 2.38 -6.70
CA ALA A 108 -20.40 2.42 -5.82
C ALA A 108 -21.03 1.02 -5.72
N GLY A 109 -21.40 0.60 -4.52
CA GLY A 109 -21.98 -0.71 -4.26
C GLY A 109 -21.02 -1.90 -4.37
N ALA A 110 -19.70 -1.69 -4.44
CA ALA A 110 -18.71 -2.78 -4.49
C ALA A 110 -18.90 -3.75 -3.32
N ASP A 111 -18.96 -5.06 -3.63
CA ASP A 111 -19.18 -6.14 -2.65
C ASP A 111 -20.35 -5.91 -1.67
N GLY A 112 -21.39 -5.21 -2.12
CA GLY A 112 -22.58 -4.92 -1.30
C GLY A 112 -22.39 -3.79 -0.29
N LEU A 113 -21.34 -2.97 -0.45
CA LEU A 113 -21.17 -1.76 0.36
C LEU A 113 -22.28 -0.75 0.05
N ASP A 114 -22.82 -0.12 1.09
CA ASP A 114 -23.75 0.99 0.97
C ASP A 114 -22.96 2.32 0.84
N ASN A 115 -22.37 2.52 -0.34
CA ASN A 115 -21.67 3.75 -0.69
C ASN A 115 -22.25 4.38 -1.95
N GLU A 116 -22.62 5.65 -1.86
CA GLU A 116 -23.25 6.39 -2.95
C GLU A 116 -22.31 6.72 -4.11
N GLY A 117 -20.99 6.73 -3.86
CA GLY A 117 -19.97 7.07 -4.85
C GLY A 117 -18.72 6.19 -4.75
N PRO A 118 -17.77 6.33 -5.68
CA PRO A 118 -16.56 5.52 -5.66
C PRO A 118 -15.69 5.83 -4.46
N LEU A 119 -14.96 4.79 -4.00
CA LEU A 119 -14.03 4.87 -2.88
C LEU A 119 -12.60 4.63 -3.35
N LEU A 120 -11.64 5.29 -2.73
CA LEU A 120 -10.22 4.97 -2.82
C LEU A 120 -9.87 4.01 -1.70
N MET A 121 -9.35 2.84 -2.04
CA MET A 121 -8.79 1.90 -1.08
C MET A 121 -7.27 1.80 -1.27
N ILE A 122 -6.53 1.96 -0.18
CA ILE A 122 -5.07 1.81 -0.13
C ILE A 122 -4.76 0.68 0.84
N ASN A 123 -4.20 -0.42 0.33
CA ASN A 123 -3.79 -1.57 1.13
C ASN A 123 -2.28 -1.72 1.10
N ALA A 124 -1.61 -1.40 2.20
CA ALA A 124 -0.18 -1.58 2.37
C ALA A 124 0.12 -2.80 3.24
N ARG A 125 1.09 -3.63 2.81
CA ARG A 125 1.43 -4.89 3.48
C ARG A 125 2.90 -5.25 3.33
N LEU A 126 3.43 -5.93 4.34
CA LEU A 126 4.75 -6.54 4.30
C LEU A 126 4.81 -7.69 3.29
N ARG A 127 5.98 -7.87 2.66
CA ARG A 127 6.33 -9.15 2.04
C ARG A 127 6.95 -10.12 3.04
N TYR A 128 7.77 -9.63 3.95
CA TYR A 128 8.52 -10.43 4.91
C TYR A 128 8.34 -9.91 6.32
N GLY A 129 8.20 -10.82 7.28
CA GLY A 129 8.08 -10.49 8.70
C GLY A 129 6.65 -10.55 9.23
N GLN A 130 6.51 -10.29 10.52
CA GLN A 130 5.21 -10.35 11.22
C GLN A 130 4.68 -8.98 11.62
N SER A 131 5.54 -7.96 11.66
CA SER A 131 5.16 -6.61 12.04
C SER A 131 6.06 -5.59 11.36
N ASP A 132 5.47 -4.49 10.89
CA ASP A 132 6.14 -3.37 10.25
C ASP A 132 6.39 -2.18 11.19
N MET A 133 6.06 -2.33 12.48
CA MET A 133 6.15 -1.25 13.48
C MET A 133 5.45 0.05 13.03
N GLY A 134 4.38 -0.05 12.27
CA GLY A 134 3.57 1.06 11.76
C GLY A 134 4.19 1.83 10.59
N VAL A 135 5.19 1.29 9.91
CA VAL A 135 5.79 1.93 8.71
C VAL A 135 4.76 2.07 7.61
N ASN A 136 4.01 1.02 7.31
CA ASN A 136 2.96 1.03 6.29
C ASN A 136 1.84 2.03 6.65
N LYS A 137 1.41 2.06 7.90
CA LYS A 137 0.43 3.05 8.36
C LYS A 137 0.91 4.48 8.11
N ARG A 138 2.13 4.82 8.52
CA ARG A 138 2.68 6.18 8.32
C ARG A 138 2.75 6.54 6.84
N ARG A 139 3.16 5.60 5.98
CA ARG A 139 3.22 5.81 4.52
C ARG A 139 1.84 6.11 3.96
N VAL A 140 0.86 5.26 4.23
CA VAL A 140 -0.52 5.41 3.72
C VAL A 140 -1.14 6.72 4.20
N LEU A 141 -1.02 7.05 5.48
CA LEU A 141 -1.53 8.32 6.00
C LEU A 141 -0.81 9.53 5.41
N GLY A 142 0.49 9.43 5.13
CA GLY A 142 1.24 10.47 4.41
C GLY A 142 0.73 10.65 2.97
N TRP A 143 0.47 9.58 2.25
CA TRP A 143 -0.10 9.66 0.90
C TRP A 143 -1.50 10.26 0.91
N LEU A 144 -2.37 9.84 1.85
CA LEU A 144 -3.71 10.42 2.00
C LEU A 144 -3.65 11.93 2.35
N SER A 145 -2.73 12.32 3.21
CA SER A 145 -2.53 13.74 3.53
C SER A 145 -2.10 14.55 2.30
N ALA A 146 -1.29 13.98 1.42
CA ALA A 146 -0.87 14.63 0.18
C ALA A 146 -2.00 14.73 -0.87
N LEU A 147 -2.97 13.83 -0.84
CA LEU A 147 -4.18 13.93 -1.67
C LEU A 147 -5.07 15.11 -1.24
N GLY A 148 -4.98 15.55 0.01
CA GLY A 148 -5.71 16.70 0.53
C GLY A 148 -7.24 16.59 0.27
N PRO A 149 -7.84 17.59 -0.40
CA PRO A 149 -9.29 17.64 -0.59
C PRO A 149 -9.84 16.61 -1.59
N LEU A 150 -8.99 15.85 -2.28
CA LEU A 150 -9.43 14.81 -3.23
C LEU A 150 -10.05 13.60 -2.54
N THR A 151 -9.87 13.49 -1.22
CA THR A 151 -10.44 12.42 -0.40
C THR A 151 -10.99 12.98 0.91
N VAL A 152 -12.06 12.36 1.41
CA VAL A 152 -12.63 12.69 2.72
C VAL A 152 -12.79 11.43 3.57
N VAL A 153 -12.64 11.61 4.89
CA VAL A 153 -12.99 10.59 5.88
C VAL A 153 -14.50 10.64 6.06
N VAL A 154 -15.18 9.53 5.84
CA VAL A 154 -16.61 9.42 6.17
C VAL A 154 -16.69 8.73 7.52
N ASP A 155 -17.12 9.45 8.55
CA ASP A 155 -17.45 8.86 9.84
C ASP A 155 -18.67 7.96 9.68
N GLN A 156 -18.53 6.69 10.00
CA GLN A 156 -19.63 5.70 9.93
C GLN A 156 -20.73 5.95 10.99
N ASP A 157 -20.53 6.94 11.87
CA ASP A 157 -21.45 7.24 12.98
C ASP A 157 -22.48 8.35 12.66
N THR A 158 -22.58 8.83 11.43
CA THR A 158 -23.63 9.81 11.07
C THR A 158 -24.81 9.04 10.48
N PRO A 159 -25.89 8.78 11.26
CA PRO A 159 -27.11 8.23 10.70
C PRO A 159 -27.66 9.23 9.67
N SER A 160 -27.93 8.76 8.49
CA SER A 160 -28.65 9.52 7.45
C SER A 160 -30.02 9.92 8.01
N THR A 161 -30.21 11.19 8.25
CA THR A 161 -31.53 11.79 8.59
C THR A 161 -32.43 11.89 7.38
#